data_84b7a1dc7b97386373533452ff6f891e
#
_entry.id   84b7a1dc7b97386373533452ff6f891e
#
_cell.length_a   1.000
_cell.length_b   1.000
_cell.length_c   1.000
_cell.angle_alpha   90.00
_cell.angle_beta   90.00
_cell.angle_gamma   90.00
#
_symmetry.space_group_name_H-M   'P 1'
#
loop_
_entity.id
_entity.type
_entity.pdbx_description
1 polymer ?
#
loop_
_entity_poly.entity_id
_entity_poly.type
_entity_poly.pdbx_seq_one_letter_code
_entity_poly.pdbx_strand_id
1 'polypeptide(L)'
;MKKEMQNYTQNRELSWLKFNQRVLEEAKDSSGPLLERMKFVSIFTSNLDEFFMIRVGSLYDMSLTDNSTIDSRSGMNPKEQLDAIFAAVAPLYKERDKTYSEIKKLLNPYGVCGLSIKELEQQEKKYVKKYF
;
A
#
# COMPACT_ATOMS: atom_id res chain seq x y z
N MET A 1 -21.40 -27.75 8.52
CA MET A 1 -21.81 -26.34 8.38
C MET A 1 -20.69 -25.32 8.59
N LYS A 2 -19.98 -25.29 9.73
CA LYS A 2 -18.87 -24.32 9.93
C LYS A 2 -17.72 -24.49 8.92
N LYS A 3 -17.37 -25.70 8.52
CA LYS A 3 -16.27 -26.01 7.58
C LYS A 3 -16.63 -25.68 6.11
N GLU A 4 -17.92 -25.76 5.76
CA GLU A 4 -18.39 -25.39 4.40
C GLU A 4 -18.45 -23.87 4.21
N MET A 5 -18.83 -23.11 5.24
CA MET A 5 -18.81 -21.65 5.15
C MET A 5 -17.40 -21.09 4.97
N GLN A 6 -16.35 -21.74 5.48
CA GLN A 6 -14.96 -21.30 5.30
C GLN A 6 -14.48 -21.37 3.83
N ASN A 7 -15.10 -22.21 2.99
CA ASN A 7 -14.77 -22.30 1.57
C ASN A 7 -15.31 -21.11 0.75
N TYR A 8 -16.32 -20.39 1.26
CA TYR A 8 -16.97 -19.26 0.57
C TYR A 8 -16.68 -17.91 1.21
N THR A 9 -16.05 -17.90 2.39
CA THR A 9 -15.72 -16.70 3.13
C THR A 9 -14.21 -16.46 3.17
N GLN A 10 -13.82 -15.21 3.16
CA GLN A 10 -12.43 -14.79 3.23
C GLN A 10 -12.19 -13.95 4.49
N ASN A 11 -10.97 -14.04 5.05
CA ASN A 11 -10.54 -13.13 6.11
C ASN A 11 -10.75 -11.67 5.68
N ARG A 12 -11.31 -10.86 6.57
CA ARG A 12 -11.65 -9.46 6.30
C ARG A 12 -10.44 -8.64 5.89
N GLU A 13 -9.30 -8.86 6.51
CA GLU A 13 -8.07 -8.10 6.26
C GLU A 13 -7.47 -8.46 4.90
N LEU A 14 -7.47 -9.73 4.52
CA LEU A 14 -7.04 -10.17 3.20
C LEU A 14 -7.98 -9.67 2.10
N SER A 15 -9.29 -9.64 2.35
CA SER A 15 -10.27 -9.05 1.45
C SER A 15 -10.02 -7.55 1.23
N TRP A 16 -9.71 -6.82 2.30
CA TRP A 16 -9.38 -5.40 2.22
C TRP A 16 -8.10 -5.16 1.39
N LEU A 17 -7.08 -6.00 1.54
CA LEU A 17 -5.86 -5.90 0.72
C LEU A 17 -6.16 -6.07 -0.77
N LYS A 18 -7.07 -6.96 -1.16
CA LYS A 18 -7.54 -7.09 -2.54
C LYS A 18 -8.26 -5.83 -3.05
N PHE A 19 -9.04 -5.19 -2.19
CA PHE A 19 -9.64 -3.90 -2.53
C PHE A 19 -8.57 -2.83 -2.78
N ASN A 20 -7.58 -2.70 -1.90
CA ASN A 20 -6.49 -1.73 -2.07
C ASN A 20 -5.60 -2.05 -3.28
N GLN A 21 -5.44 -3.33 -3.63
CA GLN A 21 -4.78 -3.73 -4.88
C GLN A 21 -5.50 -3.16 -6.11
N ARG A 22 -6.84 -3.15 -6.14
CA ARG A 22 -7.59 -2.52 -7.23
C ARG A 22 -7.34 -1.02 -7.34
N VAL A 23 -7.11 -0.33 -6.22
CA VAL A 23 -6.68 1.08 -6.23
C VAL A 23 -5.34 1.23 -6.94
N LEU A 24 -4.40 0.32 -6.70
CA LEU A 24 -3.11 0.31 -7.40
C LEU A 24 -3.25 -0.01 -8.90
N GLU A 25 -4.20 -0.86 -9.28
CA GLU A 25 -4.50 -1.18 -10.68
C GLU A 25 -4.94 0.06 -11.47
N GLU A 26 -5.68 0.98 -10.86
CA GLU A 26 -6.02 2.27 -11.49
C GLU A 26 -4.76 3.10 -11.81
N ALA A 27 -3.74 3.05 -10.94
CA ALA A 27 -2.46 3.71 -11.21
C ALA A 27 -1.69 3.07 -12.39
N LYS A 28 -1.94 1.80 -12.68
CA LYS A 28 -1.30 1.04 -13.77
C LYS A 28 -1.99 1.24 -15.11
N ASP A 29 -3.22 1.69 -15.11
CA ASP A 29 -3.99 1.91 -16.33
C ASP A 29 -3.36 3.05 -17.16
N SER A 30 -2.77 2.67 -18.30
CA SER A 30 -2.09 3.61 -19.20
C SER A 30 -3.03 4.61 -19.89
N SER A 31 -4.34 4.37 -19.88
CA SER A 31 -5.34 5.28 -20.44
C SER A 31 -5.63 6.48 -19.54
N GLY A 32 -5.29 6.39 -18.25
CA GLY A 32 -5.48 7.46 -17.28
C GLY A 32 -4.46 8.61 -17.41
N PRO A 33 -4.83 9.84 -17.04
CA PRO A 33 -3.88 10.96 -16.97
C PRO A 33 -2.75 10.68 -15.97
N LEU A 34 -1.52 11.05 -16.32
CA LEU A 34 -0.33 10.71 -15.50
C LEU A 34 -0.40 11.18 -14.06
N LEU A 35 -0.88 12.41 -13.81
CA LEU A 35 -1.01 12.93 -12.46
C LEU A 35 -2.12 12.24 -11.65
N GLU A 36 -3.19 11.81 -12.30
CA GLU A 36 -4.23 11.00 -11.66
C GLU A 36 -3.70 9.61 -11.32
N ARG A 37 -2.93 8.99 -12.21
CA ARG A 37 -2.23 7.72 -11.92
C ARG A 37 -1.30 7.86 -10.72
N MET A 38 -0.53 8.94 -10.62
CA MET A 38 0.33 9.23 -9.47
C MET A 38 -0.48 9.40 -8.19
N LYS A 39 -1.65 10.04 -8.27
CA LYS A 39 -2.58 10.19 -7.16
C LYS A 39 -3.05 8.83 -6.62
N PHE A 40 -3.37 7.87 -7.50
CA PHE A 40 -3.74 6.52 -7.09
C PHE A 40 -2.61 5.78 -6.37
N VAL A 41 -1.35 5.98 -6.76
CA VAL A 41 -0.19 5.47 -6.01
C VAL A 41 -0.16 6.03 -4.59
N SER A 42 -0.40 7.33 -4.43
CA SER A 42 -0.47 7.98 -3.12
C SER A 42 -1.63 7.44 -2.27
N ILE A 43 -2.80 7.29 -2.85
CA ILE A 43 -3.99 6.74 -2.16
C ILE A 43 -3.71 5.31 -1.70
N PHE A 44 -3.18 4.46 -2.57
CA PHE A 44 -2.78 3.10 -2.22
C PHE A 44 -1.83 3.07 -1.02
N THR A 45 -0.80 3.90 -1.04
CA THR A 45 0.21 3.97 0.02
C THR A 45 -0.40 4.45 1.34
N SER A 46 -1.16 5.53 1.31
CA SER A 46 -1.84 6.09 2.49
C SER A 46 -2.83 5.10 3.11
N ASN A 47 -3.61 4.41 2.29
CA ASN A 47 -4.53 3.36 2.74
C ASN A 47 -3.78 2.22 3.44
N LEU A 48 -2.62 1.83 2.90
CA LEU A 48 -1.83 0.75 3.46
C LEU A 48 -1.18 1.15 4.80
N ASP A 49 -0.71 2.39 4.93
CA ASP A 49 -0.18 2.93 6.18
C ASP A 49 -1.24 2.92 7.28
N GLU A 50 -2.45 3.37 6.99
CA GLU A 50 -3.57 3.35 7.93
C GLU A 50 -3.97 1.92 8.32
N PHE A 51 -4.00 1.02 7.36
CA PHE A 51 -4.25 -0.41 7.60
C PHE A 51 -3.25 -1.01 8.56
N PHE A 52 -1.95 -0.73 8.39
CA PHE A 52 -0.92 -1.20 9.29
C PHE A 52 -1.03 -0.59 10.69
N MET A 53 -1.26 0.70 10.80
CA MET A 53 -1.38 1.38 12.09
C MET A 53 -2.56 0.87 12.92
N ILE A 54 -3.71 0.64 12.29
CA ILE A 54 -4.94 0.33 13.00
C ILE A 54 -5.17 -1.19 13.07
N ARG A 55 -5.28 -1.85 11.91
CA ARG A 55 -5.72 -3.25 11.86
C ARG A 55 -4.61 -4.25 12.15
N VAL A 56 -3.45 -4.06 11.53
CA VAL A 56 -2.29 -4.93 11.75
C VAL A 56 -1.77 -4.74 13.17
N GLY A 57 -1.73 -3.50 13.67
CA GLY A 57 -1.39 -3.20 15.06
C GLY A 57 -2.28 -3.93 16.06
N SER A 58 -3.60 -3.88 15.87
CA SER A 58 -4.55 -4.61 16.72
C SER A 58 -4.36 -6.13 16.68
N LEU A 59 -4.14 -6.71 15.50
CA LEU A 59 -3.85 -8.15 15.37
C LEU A 59 -2.53 -8.52 16.03
N TYR A 60 -1.53 -7.67 15.95
CA TYR A 60 -0.26 -7.87 16.62
C TYR A 60 -0.42 -7.92 18.13
N ASP A 61 -1.14 -6.96 18.73
CA ASP A 61 -1.42 -6.94 20.15
C ASP A 61 -2.21 -8.18 20.58
N MET A 62 -3.21 -8.59 19.80
CA MET A 62 -3.95 -9.84 20.06
C MET A 62 -3.04 -11.07 19.99
N SER A 63 -2.09 -11.13 19.06
CA SER A 63 -1.17 -12.25 18.93
C SER A 63 -0.25 -12.42 20.15
N LEU A 64 0.02 -11.33 20.88
CA LEU A 64 0.83 -11.34 22.10
C LEU A 64 0.01 -11.66 23.36
N THR A 65 -1.26 -11.28 23.40
CA THR A 65 -2.10 -11.37 24.58
C THR A 65 -3.04 -12.58 24.56
N ASP A 66 -3.70 -12.82 23.43
CA ASP A 66 -4.65 -13.93 23.23
C ASP A 66 -4.61 -14.46 21.80
N ASN A 67 -3.65 -15.34 21.53
CA ASN A 67 -3.54 -15.98 20.22
C ASN A 67 -4.52 -17.15 20.01
N SER A 68 -5.41 -17.41 20.99
CA SER A 68 -6.42 -18.48 20.91
C SER A 68 -7.69 -18.07 20.16
N THR A 69 -7.91 -16.77 19.99
CA THR A 69 -9.07 -16.24 19.26
C THR A 69 -8.99 -16.61 17.78
N ILE A 70 -10.02 -17.30 17.29
CA ILE A 70 -10.08 -17.77 15.91
C ILE A 70 -11.05 -16.91 15.09
N ASP A 71 -10.58 -16.39 13.98
CA ASP A 71 -11.45 -15.71 13.00
C ASP A 71 -12.46 -16.71 12.41
N SER A 72 -13.73 -16.42 12.58
CA SER A 72 -14.82 -17.31 12.16
C SER A 72 -14.91 -17.51 10.64
N ARG A 73 -14.36 -16.58 9.86
CA ARG A 73 -14.41 -16.60 8.39
C ARG A 73 -13.30 -17.41 7.76
N SER A 74 -12.09 -17.31 8.32
CA SER A 74 -10.89 -17.96 7.77
C SER A 74 -10.40 -19.14 8.60
N GLY A 75 -10.82 -19.24 9.87
CA GLY A 75 -10.31 -20.24 10.81
C GLY A 75 -8.90 -19.95 11.32
N MET A 76 -8.33 -18.79 11.01
CA MET A 76 -6.97 -18.40 11.42
C MET A 76 -6.96 -17.73 12.80
N ASN A 77 -5.93 -18.03 13.59
CA ASN A 77 -5.60 -17.27 14.79
C ASN A 77 -4.90 -15.94 14.43
N PRO A 78 -4.71 -15.00 15.38
CA PRO A 78 -4.10 -13.70 15.10
C PRO A 78 -2.72 -13.79 14.42
N LYS A 79 -1.85 -14.70 14.87
CA LYS A 79 -0.53 -14.89 14.28
C LYS A 79 -0.60 -15.41 12.84
N GLU A 80 -1.45 -16.37 12.56
CA GLU A 80 -1.68 -16.89 11.20
C GLU A 80 -2.23 -15.81 10.27
N GLN A 81 -3.11 -14.94 10.78
CA GLN A 81 -3.61 -13.80 10.02
C GLN A 81 -2.48 -12.81 9.70
N LEU A 82 -1.60 -12.49 10.65
CA LEU A 82 -0.43 -11.63 10.43
C LEU A 82 0.49 -12.20 9.37
N ASP A 83 0.83 -13.48 9.45
CA ASP A 83 1.71 -14.16 8.49
C ASP A 83 1.10 -14.10 7.07
N ALA A 84 -0.20 -14.34 6.95
CA ALA A 84 -0.93 -14.24 5.68
C ALA A 84 -0.96 -12.80 5.14
N ILE A 85 -1.15 -11.79 5.99
CA ILE A 85 -1.13 -10.38 5.63
C ILE A 85 0.26 -9.99 5.11
N PHE A 86 1.32 -10.31 5.82
CA PHE A 86 2.69 -9.99 5.39
C PHE A 86 3.04 -10.64 4.05
N ALA A 87 2.65 -11.90 3.86
CA ALA A 87 2.84 -12.59 2.58
C ALA A 87 2.07 -11.93 1.42
N ALA A 88 0.85 -11.43 1.69
CA ALA A 88 0.02 -10.77 0.69
C ALA A 88 0.51 -9.34 0.36
N VAL A 89 1.06 -8.63 1.33
CA VAL A 89 1.51 -7.23 1.17
C VAL A 89 2.85 -7.12 0.44
N ALA A 90 3.77 -8.05 0.65
CA ALA A 90 5.12 -7.99 0.08
C ALA A 90 5.14 -7.78 -1.46
N PRO A 91 4.35 -8.52 -2.27
CA PRO A 91 4.29 -8.29 -3.70
C PRO A 91 3.63 -6.95 -4.07
N LEU A 92 2.69 -6.45 -3.26
CA LEU A 92 2.02 -5.17 -3.51
C LEU A 92 2.99 -3.99 -3.39
N TYR A 93 3.92 -4.01 -2.45
CA TYR A 93 4.97 -2.99 -2.35
C TYR A 93 5.86 -2.97 -3.59
N LYS A 94 6.28 -4.13 -4.08
CA LYS A 94 7.10 -4.22 -5.30
C LYS A 94 6.35 -3.67 -6.51
N GLU A 95 5.08 -3.98 -6.63
CA GLU A 95 4.23 -3.51 -7.71
C GLU A 95 4.02 -1.99 -7.65
N ARG A 96 3.78 -1.44 -6.45
CA ARG A 96 3.71 0.00 -6.21
C ARG A 96 5.00 0.71 -6.63
N ASP A 97 6.15 0.23 -6.19
CA ASP A 97 7.44 0.86 -6.47
C ASP A 97 7.76 0.84 -7.96
N LYS A 98 7.44 -0.26 -8.65
CA LYS A 98 7.55 -0.36 -10.09
C LYS A 98 6.65 0.65 -10.80
N THR A 99 5.37 0.69 -10.44
CA THR A 99 4.38 1.61 -11.01
C THR A 99 4.77 3.07 -10.79
N TYR A 100 5.20 3.42 -9.57
CA TYR A 100 5.71 4.75 -9.25
C TYR A 100 6.89 5.15 -10.13
N SER A 101 7.87 4.25 -10.28
CA SER A 101 9.06 4.50 -11.12
C SER A 101 8.71 4.69 -12.58
N GLU A 102 7.76 3.94 -13.12
CA GLU A 102 7.26 4.08 -14.48
C GLU A 102 6.58 5.43 -14.71
N ILE A 103 5.68 5.83 -13.80
CA ILE A 103 4.98 7.11 -13.88
C ILE A 103 5.97 8.28 -13.76
N LYS A 104 6.95 8.20 -12.85
CA LYS A 104 8.02 9.21 -12.75
C LYS A 104 8.77 9.41 -14.07
N LYS A 105 9.13 8.34 -14.75
CA LYS A 105 9.80 8.42 -16.05
C LYS A 105 8.93 9.10 -17.11
N LEU A 106 7.64 8.80 -17.12
CA LEU A 106 6.68 9.40 -18.04
C LEU A 106 6.42 10.89 -17.76
N LEU A 107 6.58 11.32 -16.52
CA LEU A 107 6.41 12.73 -16.10
C LEU A 107 7.64 13.60 -16.40
N ASN A 108 8.82 13.02 -16.48
CA ASN A 108 10.07 13.76 -16.74
C ASN A 108 10.01 14.69 -17.96
N PRO A 109 9.49 14.27 -19.14
CA PRO A 109 9.41 15.14 -20.32
C PRO A 109 8.51 16.37 -20.09
N TYR A 110 7.62 16.33 -19.11
CA TYR A 110 6.74 17.45 -18.75
C TYR A 110 7.35 18.36 -17.66
N GLY A 111 8.61 18.15 -17.29
CA GLY A 111 9.31 18.93 -16.27
C GLY A 111 8.94 18.58 -14.83
N VAL A 112 8.20 17.49 -14.62
CA VAL A 112 7.85 17.00 -13.28
C VAL A 112 8.88 15.93 -12.87
N CYS A 113 9.85 16.33 -12.07
CA CYS A 113 10.91 15.43 -11.61
C CYS A 113 11.26 15.70 -10.12
N GLY A 114 11.68 14.67 -9.42
CA GLY A 114 12.25 14.79 -8.08
C GLY A 114 13.74 15.07 -8.17
N LEU A 115 14.19 16.13 -7.52
CA LEU A 115 15.61 16.51 -7.48
C LEU A 115 16.15 16.34 -6.05
N SER A 116 17.39 15.90 -5.93
CA SER A 116 18.12 15.97 -4.68
C SER A 116 18.74 17.37 -4.51
N ILE A 117 19.02 17.77 -3.26
CA ILE A 117 19.66 19.08 -3.00
C ILE A 117 21.00 19.23 -3.75
N LYS A 118 21.68 18.12 -4.02
CA LYS A 118 22.96 18.12 -4.75
C LYS A 118 22.79 18.47 -6.22
N GLU A 119 21.65 18.12 -6.80
CA GLU A 119 21.30 18.33 -8.23
C GLU A 119 20.74 19.73 -8.51
N LEU A 120 20.38 20.48 -7.47
CA LEU A 120 19.82 21.82 -7.60
C LEU A 120 20.88 22.83 -8.09
N GLU A 121 20.47 23.71 -9.01
CA GLU A 121 21.26 24.87 -9.41
C GLU A 121 21.35 25.92 -8.29
N GLN A 122 22.27 26.88 -8.42
CA GLN A 122 22.50 27.92 -7.41
C GLN A 122 21.24 28.76 -7.11
N GLN A 123 20.45 29.07 -8.13
CA GLN A 123 19.21 29.83 -7.98
C GLN A 123 18.13 29.02 -7.27
N GLU A 124 18.02 27.74 -7.59
CA GLU A 124 17.08 26.80 -6.97
C GLU A 124 17.44 26.59 -5.48
N LYS A 125 18.75 26.44 -5.18
CA LYS A 125 19.24 26.36 -3.79
C LYS A 125 18.88 27.59 -2.98
N LYS A 126 19.00 28.78 -3.57
CA LYS A 126 18.59 30.05 -2.93
C LYS A 126 17.08 30.08 -2.69
N TYR A 127 16.28 29.63 -3.64
CA TYR A 127 14.83 29.59 -3.53
C TYR A 127 14.39 28.65 -2.40
N VAL A 128 14.91 27.41 -2.38
CA VAL A 128 14.59 26.41 -1.34
C VAL A 128 15.01 26.95 0.05
N LYS A 129 16.22 27.53 0.16
CA LYS A 129 16.70 28.11 1.44
C LYS A 129 15.85 29.29 1.93
N LYS A 130 15.28 30.06 1.01
CA LYS A 130 14.38 31.17 1.36
C LYS A 130 13.01 30.68 1.82
N TYR A 131 12.55 29.54 1.27
CA TYR A 131 11.25 28.96 1.59
C TYR A 131 11.25 28.30 2.97
N PHE A 132 12.33 27.67 3.36
CA PHE A 132 12.52 27.03 4.66
C PHE A 132 13.29 27.92 5.64
#